data_cabbdabff4a319dbef68309d6aa035b6
#
_entry.id   cabbdabff4a319dbef68309d6aa035b6
#
_cell.length_a   1.000
_cell.length_b   1.000
_cell.length_c   1.000
_cell.angle_alpha   90.00
_cell.angle_beta   90.00
_cell.angle_gamma   90.00
#
_symmetry.space_group_name_H-M   'P 1'
#
loop_
_entity.id
_entity.type
_entity.pdbx_description
1 polymer ?
#
loop_
_entity_poly.entity_id
_entity_poly.type
_entity_poly.pdbx_seq_one_letter_code
_entity_poly.pdbx_strand_id
1 'polypeptide(L)'
;MGAAPTQQNGTLGSHAAACVEAGLCALPALRRGDEKRVALSSWKPYQTRLPESSEIETWFTDSTSAMCLVCGAVSGNLEMIDFDLGGEAFDAWADAVERVAPGLVDRLVIETSPSGGRHAIYRCEVAVTGNMKLAQRRVEVGTDEPVVIGAKTYLPRKDASGESVVVITMIETRGERGLFLCAPSDGYEILQGDLCQPPAVTADERDVLLGCAWALDEMPNPIVDSAWSAVPTSAAGVRPGDDYSDRGDPRDVLRAHGWTLVRGGDNEYWRRPGKTAGTSATLKDSVFYVFSTNAPPFEAHRGYSPFAVYALLEHNGDFTAAASALATDGFGSAGEVHGVDLSAFIKDAPVIPKDALVPAPIAVCDLVESHPRLRAPVIHGLLREGETMNVIASPKTGKSWLTLDLAIAVATGRPWLGRYATEAGDILIIDNELHRETSAHRIPKVASAREVAMREFGRRIHIDNLRGRLRDIEKLEPYFLAIEPGRFKIIVL
;
A
#
# COMPACT_ATOMS: atom_id res chain seq x y z
N MET A 1 30.69 -21.30 -44.41
CA MET A 1 31.47 -21.09 -43.20
C MET A 1 31.35 -19.61 -42.87
N GLY A 2 30.35 -19.23 -42.09
CA GLY A 2 30.15 -17.88 -41.60
C GLY A 2 30.80 -17.80 -40.22
N ALA A 3 31.69 -16.86 -40.01
CA ALA A 3 32.32 -16.60 -38.74
C ALA A 3 31.27 -16.13 -37.77
N ALA A 4 31.19 -16.78 -36.59
CA ALA A 4 30.40 -16.32 -35.44
C ALA A 4 30.96 -14.95 -34.99
N PRO A 5 30.13 -14.01 -34.53
CA PRO A 5 30.60 -12.76 -33.99
C PRO A 5 31.39 -13.04 -32.71
N THR A 6 32.62 -12.62 -32.66
CA THR A 6 33.48 -12.68 -31.48
C THR A 6 32.90 -11.70 -30.45
N GLN A 7 32.27 -12.22 -29.40
CA GLN A 7 31.93 -11.44 -28.22
C GLN A 7 33.25 -10.88 -27.63
N GLN A 8 33.43 -9.57 -27.69
CA GLN A 8 34.43 -8.88 -26.89
C GLN A 8 33.96 -9.00 -25.42
N ASN A 9 34.55 -9.92 -24.67
CA ASN A 9 34.39 -10.02 -23.23
C ASN A 9 35.07 -8.81 -22.57
N GLY A 10 34.33 -7.70 -22.47
CA GLY A 10 34.69 -6.60 -21.58
C GLY A 10 34.60 -7.08 -20.13
N THR A 11 35.51 -6.60 -19.29
CA THR A 11 35.43 -6.87 -17.84
C THR A 11 34.18 -6.23 -17.24
N LEU A 12 33.65 -6.75 -16.11
CA LEU A 12 32.51 -6.14 -15.37
C LEU A 12 32.72 -4.64 -15.15
N GLY A 13 33.97 -4.23 -14.84
CA GLY A 13 34.33 -2.84 -14.64
C GLY A 13 34.16 -1.98 -15.89
N SER A 14 34.57 -2.47 -17.09
CA SER A 14 34.39 -1.73 -18.34
C SER A 14 32.88 -1.57 -18.69
N HIS A 15 32.07 -2.56 -18.44
CA HIS A 15 30.59 -2.45 -18.62
C HIS A 15 29.98 -1.47 -17.63
N ALA A 16 30.39 -1.53 -16.35
CA ALA A 16 29.92 -0.60 -15.34
C ALA A 16 30.27 0.85 -15.68
N ALA A 17 31.51 1.09 -16.17
CA ALA A 17 31.93 2.40 -16.63
C ALA A 17 31.11 2.91 -17.81
N ALA A 18 30.84 2.06 -18.82
CA ALA A 18 29.99 2.41 -19.97
C ALA A 18 28.56 2.74 -19.53
N CYS A 19 28.00 1.98 -18.58
CA CYS A 19 26.69 2.28 -18.01
C CYS A 19 26.66 3.64 -17.30
N VAL A 20 27.71 3.97 -16.52
CA VAL A 20 27.80 5.26 -15.82
C VAL A 20 27.96 6.42 -16.81
N GLU A 21 28.78 6.28 -17.87
CA GLU A 21 28.87 7.25 -18.96
C GLU A 21 27.50 7.46 -19.65
N ALA A 22 26.70 6.43 -19.77
CA ALA A 22 25.33 6.50 -20.30
C ALA A 22 24.30 7.03 -19.31
N GLY A 23 24.72 7.45 -18.11
CA GLY A 23 23.86 8.00 -17.07
C GLY A 23 23.04 6.93 -16.32
N LEU A 24 23.57 5.72 -16.17
CA LEU A 24 23.01 4.65 -15.36
C LEU A 24 23.87 4.43 -14.11
N CYS A 25 23.24 4.31 -12.96
CA CYS A 25 23.93 4.08 -11.69
C CYS A 25 24.30 2.60 -11.54
N ALA A 26 25.52 2.24 -11.97
CA ALA A 26 26.05 0.89 -11.87
C ALA A 26 26.85 0.70 -10.58
N LEU A 27 26.56 -0.34 -9.81
CA LEU A 27 27.22 -0.66 -8.55
C LEU A 27 27.75 -2.11 -8.55
N PRO A 28 28.85 -2.39 -7.80
CA PRO A 28 29.36 -3.73 -7.64
C PRO A 28 28.40 -4.57 -6.79
N ALA A 29 28.22 -5.81 -7.18
CA ALA A 29 27.40 -6.76 -6.45
C ALA A 29 28.14 -8.06 -6.18
N LEU A 30 27.68 -8.79 -5.18
CA LEU A 30 28.09 -10.16 -4.88
C LEU A 30 26.89 -11.09 -5.10
N ARG A 31 27.15 -12.20 -5.76
CA ARG A 31 26.21 -13.29 -5.90
C ARG A 31 26.87 -14.58 -5.44
N ARG A 32 26.22 -15.27 -4.47
CA ARG A 32 26.63 -16.59 -3.99
C ARG A 32 25.38 -17.47 -3.88
N GLY A 33 25.14 -18.32 -4.87
CA GLY A 33 23.89 -19.06 -4.98
C GLY A 33 22.71 -18.09 -5.09
N ASP A 34 21.77 -18.19 -4.14
CA ASP A 34 20.58 -17.33 -4.08
C ASP A 34 20.81 -15.98 -3.35
N GLU A 35 21.94 -15.85 -2.65
CA GLU A 35 22.28 -14.59 -1.98
C GLU A 35 22.74 -13.56 -3.00
N LYS A 36 21.99 -12.46 -3.11
CA LYS A 36 22.27 -11.31 -3.98
C LYS A 36 22.36 -10.05 -3.12
N ARG A 37 23.48 -9.35 -3.15
CA ARG A 37 23.64 -8.10 -2.40
C ARG A 37 24.62 -7.16 -3.07
N VAL A 38 24.43 -5.86 -2.84
CA VAL A 38 25.43 -4.85 -3.22
C VAL A 38 26.72 -5.08 -2.45
N ALA A 39 27.86 -4.98 -3.12
CA ALA A 39 29.20 -5.20 -2.54
C ALA A 39 29.77 -3.95 -1.85
N LEU A 40 28.92 -3.05 -1.39
CA LEU A 40 29.29 -1.84 -0.68
C LEU A 40 28.76 -1.87 0.75
N SER A 41 29.46 -1.18 1.67
CA SER A 41 28.98 -1.04 3.06
C SER A 41 27.67 -0.27 3.13
N SER A 42 27.43 0.68 2.23
CA SER A 42 26.16 1.36 2.03
C SER A 42 26.03 1.84 0.59
N TRP A 43 24.91 1.56 -0.03
CA TRP A 43 24.60 2.06 -1.37
C TRP A 43 23.59 3.22 -1.38
N LYS A 44 23.13 3.67 -0.19
CA LYS A 44 22.17 4.78 -0.07
C LYS A 44 22.58 6.06 -0.78
N PRO A 45 23.86 6.50 -0.78
CA PRO A 45 24.28 7.70 -1.51
C PRO A 45 24.00 7.62 -3.02
N TYR A 46 24.07 6.42 -3.58
CA TYR A 46 23.88 6.15 -5.01
C TYR A 46 22.42 6.06 -5.44
N GLN A 47 21.50 6.28 -4.53
CA GLN A 47 20.10 6.53 -4.87
C GLN A 47 19.83 7.94 -5.42
N THR A 48 20.83 8.84 -5.30
CA THR A 48 20.69 10.25 -5.68
C THR A 48 21.86 10.79 -6.50
N ARG A 49 22.96 10.03 -6.64
CA ARG A 49 24.10 10.39 -7.49
C ARG A 49 24.66 9.18 -8.22
N LEU A 50 25.25 9.42 -9.36
CA LEU A 50 26.04 8.42 -10.08
C LEU A 50 27.37 8.18 -9.37
N PRO A 51 27.99 6.98 -9.55
CA PRO A 51 29.37 6.74 -9.16
C PRO A 51 30.34 7.60 -9.97
N GLU A 52 31.47 7.92 -9.37
CA GLU A 52 32.63 8.53 -10.08
C GLU A 52 33.49 7.44 -10.73
N SER A 53 34.26 7.79 -11.77
CA SER A 53 35.12 6.83 -12.45
C SER A 53 36.14 6.18 -11.51
N SER A 54 36.69 6.94 -10.55
CA SER A 54 37.61 6.43 -9.53
C SER A 54 36.94 5.41 -8.56
N GLU A 55 35.64 5.57 -8.29
CA GLU A 55 34.88 4.60 -7.50
C GLU A 55 34.71 3.30 -8.30
N ILE A 56 34.33 3.37 -9.57
CA ILE A 56 34.22 2.21 -10.46
C ILE A 56 35.53 1.42 -10.54
N GLU A 57 36.65 2.10 -10.78
CA GLU A 57 37.96 1.46 -10.80
C GLU A 57 38.34 0.76 -9.50
N THR A 58 37.93 1.33 -8.36
CA THR A 58 38.19 0.76 -7.03
C THR A 58 37.34 -0.44 -6.74
N TRP A 59 36.08 -0.44 -7.17
CA TRP A 59 35.12 -1.48 -6.79
C TRP A 59 35.11 -2.70 -7.69
N PHE A 60 35.37 -2.52 -8.99
CA PHE A 60 35.31 -3.60 -9.96
C PHE A 60 36.71 -4.23 -10.15
N THR A 61 37.07 -5.03 -9.17
CA THR A 61 38.27 -5.85 -9.14
C THR A 61 37.97 -7.29 -9.52
N ASP A 62 39.01 -8.13 -9.64
CA ASP A 62 38.87 -9.58 -9.90
C ASP A 62 38.00 -10.32 -8.85
N SER A 63 37.80 -9.73 -7.68
CA SER A 63 36.93 -10.28 -6.63
C SER A 63 35.45 -9.93 -6.81
N THR A 64 35.09 -9.01 -7.70
CA THR A 64 33.72 -8.60 -7.96
C THR A 64 33.05 -9.60 -8.88
N SER A 65 31.99 -10.25 -8.39
CA SER A 65 31.33 -11.36 -9.08
C SER A 65 30.11 -10.95 -9.91
N ALA A 66 29.58 -9.74 -9.69
CA ALA A 66 28.39 -9.25 -10.38
C ALA A 66 28.31 -7.72 -10.37
N MET A 67 27.44 -7.17 -11.21
CA MET A 67 27.03 -5.77 -11.18
C MET A 67 25.51 -5.65 -11.06
N CYS A 68 25.07 -4.51 -10.55
CA CYS A 68 23.64 -4.17 -10.50
C CYS A 68 23.43 -2.72 -10.94
N LEU A 69 22.23 -2.42 -11.44
CA LEU A 69 21.79 -1.08 -11.76
C LEU A 69 20.79 -0.58 -10.71
N VAL A 70 20.93 0.68 -10.31
CA VAL A 70 19.96 1.36 -9.45
C VAL A 70 18.91 2.03 -10.31
N CYS A 71 17.64 1.74 -10.05
CA CYS A 71 16.50 2.27 -10.77
C CYS A 71 16.07 3.66 -10.25
N GLY A 72 15.18 4.29 -11.00
CA GLY A 72 14.58 5.56 -10.66
C GLY A 72 15.33 6.77 -11.23
N ALA A 73 15.08 7.91 -10.63
CA ALA A 73 15.57 9.22 -11.13
C ALA A 73 17.09 9.28 -11.31
N VAL A 74 17.87 8.59 -10.45
CA VAL A 74 19.32 8.57 -10.51
C VAL A 74 19.86 7.97 -11.82
N SER A 75 19.09 7.08 -12.45
CA SER A 75 19.40 6.44 -13.75
C SER A 75 18.49 6.93 -14.88
N GLY A 76 17.99 8.17 -14.79
CA GLY A 76 17.10 8.76 -15.81
C GLY A 76 15.72 8.08 -15.85
N ASN A 77 15.12 7.85 -14.69
CA ASN A 77 13.86 7.14 -14.49
C ASN A 77 13.88 5.70 -15.03
N LEU A 78 15.01 5.00 -14.84
CA LEU A 78 15.14 3.59 -15.19
C LEU A 78 14.13 2.76 -14.40
N GLU A 79 13.41 1.89 -15.08
CA GLU A 79 12.51 0.90 -14.50
C GLU A 79 12.74 -0.45 -15.17
N MET A 80 12.57 -1.52 -14.40
CA MET A 80 12.67 -2.89 -14.88
C MET A 80 11.45 -3.67 -14.43
N ILE A 81 10.86 -4.45 -15.32
CA ILE A 81 9.82 -5.44 -15.02
C ILE A 81 10.49 -6.81 -14.93
N ASP A 82 10.37 -7.45 -13.77
CA ASP A 82 10.94 -8.76 -13.43
C ASP A 82 9.86 -9.84 -13.57
N PHE A 83 10.12 -10.82 -14.42
CA PHE A 83 9.29 -12.01 -14.64
C PHE A 83 9.95 -13.21 -13.95
N ASP A 84 9.54 -13.50 -12.74
CA ASP A 84 9.99 -14.65 -11.94
C ASP A 84 9.45 -16.00 -12.49
N LEU A 85 9.67 -17.09 -11.76
CA LEU A 85 9.22 -18.46 -12.09
C LEU A 85 9.66 -18.93 -13.50
N GLY A 86 10.93 -18.72 -13.84
CA GLY A 86 11.44 -19.10 -15.15
C GLY A 86 10.90 -18.27 -16.30
N GLY A 87 10.30 -17.11 -16.01
CA GLY A 87 9.73 -16.22 -17.03
C GLY A 87 8.40 -16.69 -17.61
N GLU A 88 7.67 -17.60 -16.94
CA GLU A 88 6.44 -18.21 -17.46
C GLU A 88 5.38 -17.20 -17.92
N ALA A 89 5.32 -16.02 -17.28
CA ALA A 89 4.34 -14.99 -17.62
C ALA A 89 4.81 -14.05 -18.76
N PHE A 90 6.07 -14.14 -19.20
CA PHE A 90 6.64 -13.19 -20.16
C PHE A 90 5.96 -13.21 -21.53
N ASP A 91 5.78 -14.39 -22.12
CA ASP A 91 5.21 -14.51 -23.47
C ASP A 91 3.75 -14.03 -23.50
N ALA A 92 2.96 -14.39 -22.47
CA ALA A 92 1.57 -13.93 -22.35
C ALA A 92 1.48 -12.41 -22.17
N TRP A 93 2.41 -11.81 -21.42
CA TRP A 93 2.53 -10.38 -21.28
C TRP A 93 2.94 -9.70 -22.59
N ALA A 94 3.97 -10.22 -23.28
CA ALA A 94 4.46 -9.67 -24.53
C ALA A 94 3.36 -9.68 -25.61
N ASP A 95 2.64 -10.78 -25.74
CA ASP A 95 1.47 -10.90 -26.62
C ASP A 95 0.37 -9.89 -26.27
N ALA A 96 0.13 -9.66 -24.98
CA ALA A 96 -0.88 -8.69 -24.55
C ALA A 96 -0.43 -7.25 -24.86
N VAL A 97 0.83 -6.92 -24.66
CA VAL A 97 1.41 -5.61 -25.02
C VAL A 97 1.36 -5.39 -26.52
N GLU A 98 1.77 -6.39 -27.31
CA GLU A 98 1.78 -6.28 -28.78
C GLU A 98 0.38 -6.00 -29.35
N ARG A 99 -0.67 -6.59 -28.77
CA ARG A 99 -2.06 -6.32 -29.19
C ARG A 99 -2.51 -4.89 -28.89
N VAL A 100 -1.96 -4.22 -27.87
CA VAL A 100 -2.38 -2.89 -27.41
C VAL A 100 -1.48 -1.78 -27.96
N ALA A 101 -0.18 -2.04 -28.05
CA ALA A 101 0.87 -1.14 -28.52
C ALA A 101 1.89 -1.91 -29.37
N PRO A 102 1.57 -2.19 -30.66
CA PRO A 102 2.43 -2.95 -31.55
C PRO A 102 3.85 -2.39 -31.64
N GLY A 103 4.85 -3.29 -31.55
CA GLY A 103 6.27 -2.97 -31.62
C GLY A 103 6.85 -2.33 -30.34
N LEU A 104 6.07 -2.19 -29.26
CA LEU A 104 6.60 -1.63 -28.01
C LEU A 104 7.59 -2.58 -27.35
N VAL A 105 7.29 -3.88 -27.31
CA VAL A 105 8.18 -4.90 -26.72
C VAL A 105 9.51 -4.98 -27.48
N ASP A 106 9.49 -4.87 -28.81
CA ASP A 106 10.68 -4.91 -29.66
C ASP A 106 11.67 -3.78 -29.39
N ARG A 107 11.22 -2.69 -28.78
CA ARG A 107 12.05 -1.56 -28.39
C ARG A 107 12.80 -1.77 -27.06
N LEU A 108 12.25 -2.61 -26.16
CA LEU A 108 12.77 -2.77 -24.81
C LEU A 108 14.11 -3.51 -24.79
N VAL A 109 14.89 -3.31 -23.74
CA VAL A 109 16.01 -4.19 -23.45
C VAL A 109 15.47 -5.41 -22.71
N ILE A 110 15.73 -6.59 -23.24
CA ILE A 110 15.32 -7.85 -22.63
C ILE A 110 16.57 -8.65 -22.27
N GLU A 111 16.64 -9.09 -21.03
CA GLU A 111 17.65 -10.03 -20.55
C GLU A 111 17.05 -11.24 -19.86
N THR A 112 17.79 -12.34 -19.81
CA THR A 112 17.44 -13.51 -19.02
C THR A 112 18.24 -13.49 -17.71
N SER A 113 17.62 -14.00 -16.64
CA SER A 113 18.27 -14.20 -15.36
C SER A 113 18.69 -15.66 -15.15
N PRO A 114 19.59 -15.96 -14.20
CA PRO A 114 20.08 -17.33 -13.98
C PRO A 114 19.01 -18.36 -13.60
N SER A 115 17.85 -17.91 -13.14
CA SER A 115 16.69 -18.78 -12.86
C SER A 115 15.76 -18.98 -14.06
N GLY A 116 16.16 -18.53 -15.25
CA GLY A 116 15.34 -18.54 -16.45
C GLY A 116 14.31 -17.41 -16.53
N GLY A 117 14.24 -16.54 -15.53
CA GLY A 117 13.39 -15.36 -15.53
C GLY A 117 13.76 -14.38 -16.64
N ARG A 118 12.90 -13.38 -16.85
CA ARG A 118 13.11 -12.31 -17.84
C ARG A 118 13.04 -10.95 -17.16
N HIS A 119 13.91 -10.04 -17.60
CA HIS A 119 13.83 -8.62 -17.26
C HIS A 119 13.49 -7.82 -18.52
N ALA A 120 12.49 -6.96 -18.44
CA ALA A 120 12.19 -5.96 -19.46
C ALA A 120 12.58 -4.59 -18.93
N ILE A 121 13.55 -3.94 -19.56
CA ILE A 121 14.25 -2.76 -19.01
C ILE A 121 14.03 -1.57 -19.95
N TYR A 122 13.68 -0.42 -19.35
CA TYR A 122 13.45 0.84 -20.07
C TYR A 122 13.65 2.06 -19.15
N ARG A 123 13.74 3.25 -19.74
CA ARG A 123 13.58 4.52 -19.04
C ARG A 123 12.18 5.07 -19.28
N CYS A 124 11.63 5.82 -18.34
CA CYS A 124 10.37 6.50 -18.54
C CYS A 124 10.58 8.01 -18.64
N GLU A 125 9.84 8.70 -19.50
CA GLU A 125 9.88 10.16 -19.62
C GLU A 125 9.44 10.88 -18.34
N VAL A 126 8.63 10.21 -17.51
CA VAL A 126 8.16 10.72 -16.21
C VAL A 126 8.74 9.91 -15.06
N ALA A 127 8.74 10.49 -13.87
CA ALA A 127 9.20 9.81 -12.67
C ALA A 127 8.47 8.49 -12.44
N VAL A 128 9.23 7.43 -12.17
CA VAL A 128 8.71 6.10 -11.85
C VAL A 128 8.46 5.96 -10.34
N THR A 129 7.50 5.13 -9.97
CA THR A 129 7.21 4.82 -8.57
C THR A 129 8.21 3.81 -8.01
N GLY A 130 8.16 3.54 -6.70
CA GLY A 130 8.92 2.44 -6.09
C GLY A 130 8.51 1.06 -6.60
N ASN A 131 9.15 0.01 -6.08
CA ASN A 131 8.87 -1.36 -6.50
C ASN A 131 7.40 -1.74 -6.29
N MET A 132 6.80 -2.39 -7.28
CA MET A 132 5.41 -2.82 -7.28
C MET A 132 5.32 -4.31 -7.59
N LYS A 133 4.42 -5.03 -6.93
CA LYS A 133 4.03 -6.38 -7.33
C LYS A 133 2.87 -6.26 -8.30
N LEU A 134 3.04 -6.75 -9.52
CA LEU A 134 2.07 -6.60 -10.59
C LEU A 134 1.20 -7.84 -10.76
N ALA A 135 1.78 -9.02 -10.66
CA ALA A 135 1.03 -10.26 -10.75
C ALA A 135 1.51 -11.25 -9.68
N GLN A 136 0.57 -11.84 -8.98
CA GLN A 136 0.81 -12.82 -7.94
C GLN A 136 -0.11 -14.02 -8.12
N ARG A 137 0.31 -15.17 -7.59
CA ARG A 137 -0.47 -16.42 -7.58
C ARG A 137 -0.58 -16.93 -6.17
N ARG A 138 -1.78 -17.34 -5.76
CA ARG A 138 -2.02 -18.06 -4.51
C ARG A 138 -1.93 -19.55 -4.76
N VAL A 139 -1.10 -20.24 -4.03
CA VAL A 139 -0.92 -21.70 -4.10
C VAL A 139 -1.25 -22.32 -2.76
N GLU A 140 -2.18 -23.27 -2.75
CA GLU A 140 -2.46 -24.12 -1.58
C GLU A 140 -1.39 -25.20 -1.49
N VAL A 141 -0.79 -25.34 -0.30
CA VAL A 141 0.36 -26.23 -0.13
C VAL A 141 0.14 -27.38 0.84
N GLY A 142 -0.99 -27.40 1.56
CA GLY A 142 -1.38 -28.50 2.44
C GLY A 142 -0.42 -28.80 3.60
N THR A 143 0.57 -27.93 3.84
CA THR A 143 1.57 -28.08 4.90
C THR A 143 1.94 -26.72 5.46
N ASP A 144 2.37 -26.69 6.74
CA ASP A 144 2.88 -25.47 7.39
C ASP A 144 4.44 -25.41 7.33
N GLU A 145 5.08 -26.46 6.82
CA GLU A 145 6.53 -26.53 6.63
C GLU A 145 6.96 -25.73 5.37
N PRO A 146 8.21 -25.24 5.32
CA PRO A 146 8.74 -24.56 4.15
C PRO A 146 8.61 -25.41 2.87
N VAL A 147 8.09 -24.83 1.80
CA VAL A 147 7.95 -25.49 0.49
C VAL A 147 8.84 -24.82 -0.54
N VAL A 148 9.41 -25.62 -1.44
CA VAL A 148 10.21 -25.15 -2.57
C VAL A 148 9.31 -25.06 -3.80
N ILE A 149 9.20 -23.87 -4.39
CA ILE A 149 8.47 -23.64 -5.64
C ILE A 149 9.41 -22.90 -6.59
N GLY A 150 9.72 -23.53 -7.73
CA GLY A 150 10.78 -23.06 -8.63
C GLY A 150 12.13 -23.10 -7.90
N ALA A 151 12.86 -21.99 -7.93
CA ALA A 151 14.16 -21.85 -7.27
C ALA A 151 14.08 -21.22 -5.86
N LYS A 152 12.89 -20.92 -5.35
CA LYS A 152 12.70 -20.19 -4.09
C LYS A 152 12.03 -21.06 -3.03
N THR A 153 12.43 -20.88 -1.77
CA THR A 153 11.77 -21.51 -0.62
C THR A 153 10.78 -20.51 -0.01
N TYR A 154 9.56 -20.96 0.20
CA TYR A 154 8.47 -20.17 0.75
C TYR A 154 8.01 -20.74 2.09
N LEU A 155 7.68 -19.86 3.02
CA LEU A 155 7.05 -20.22 4.29
C LEU A 155 5.53 -20.05 4.16
N PRO A 156 4.73 -21.15 4.28
CA PRO A 156 3.28 -21.06 4.20
C PRO A 156 2.68 -20.17 5.29
N ARG A 157 1.50 -19.64 5.01
CA ARG A 157 0.70 -18.86 5.96
C ARG A 157 -0.73 -19.37 5.94
N LYS A 158 -1.39 -19.34 7.09
CA LYS A 158 -2.83 -19.61 7.15
C LYS A 158 -3.59 -18.42 6.56
N ASP A 159 -4.50 -18.71 5.64
CA ASP A 159 -5.47 -17.74 5.15
C ASP A 159 -6.69 -17.62 6.08
N ALA A 160 -7.69 -16.83 5.67
CA ALA A 160 -8.90 -16.62 6.46
C ALA A 160 -9.76 -17.89 6.65
N SER A 161 -9.61 -18.88 5.76
CA SER A 161 -10.30 -20.20 5.86
C SER A 161 -9.51 -21.22 6.69
N GLY A 162 -8.27 -20.89 7.10
CA GLY A 162 -7.37 -21.76 7.84
C GLY A 162 -6.52 -22.67 6.96
N GLU A 163 -6.57 -22.50 5.64
CA GLU A 163 -5.75 -23.24 4.68
C GLU A 163 -4.33 -22.71 4.63
N SER A 164 -3.34 -23.62 4.49
CA SER A 164 -1.94 -23.26 4.33
C SER A 164 -1.66 -22.85 2.89
N VAL A 165 -1.30 -21.59 2.70
CA VAL A 165 -1.11 -20.99 1.39
C VAL A 165 0.24 -20.28 1.28
N VAL A 166 0.75 -20.21 0.05
CA VAL A 166 1.89 -19.39 -0.34
C VAL A 166 1.43 -18.41 -1.41
N VAL A 167 1.83 -17.16 -1.29
CA VAL A 167 1.63 -16.14 -2.34
C VAL A 167 2.95 -15.95 -3.07
N ILE A 168 2.97 -16.29 -4.34
CA ILE A 168 4.12 -16.19 -5.22
C ILE A 168 3.98 -14.92 -6.06
N THR A 169 5.02 -14.11 -6.12
CA THR A 169 5.08 -12.98 -7.05
C THR A 169 5.61 -13.50 -8.38
N MET A 170 4.82 -13.35 -9.44
CA MET A 170 5.17 -13.74 -10.81
C MET A 170 5.79 -12.59 -11.58
N ILE A 171 5.25 -11.37 -11.39
CA ILE A 171 5.71 -10.16 -12.05
C ILE A 171 5.80 -9.05 -11.03
N GLU A 172 6.97 -8.39 -10.97
CA GLU A 172 7.16 -7.20 -10.14
C GLU A 172 7.99 -6.13 -10.88
N THR A 173 7.98 -4.88 -10.39
CA THR A 173 8.88 -3.83 -10.91
C THR A 173 10.02 -3.57 -9.95
N ARG A 174 11.13 -3.09 -10.52
CA ARG A 174 12.17 -2.35 -9.81
C ARG A 174 12.14 -0.92 -10.32
N GLY A 175 11.61 -0.03 -9.51
CA GLY A 175 11.45 1.39 -9.81
C GLY A 175 12.29 2.27 -8.90
N GLU A 176 11.76 3.44 -8.51
CA GLU A 176 12.50 4.44 -7.71
C GLU A 176 13.12 3.81 -6.45
N ARG A 177 14.44 3.98 -6.31
CA ARG A 177 15.27 3.39 -5.24
C ARG A 177 15.29 1.87 -5.21
N GLY A 178 14.85 1.20 -6.28
CA GLY A 178 15.06 -0.22 -6.50
C GLY A 178 16.42 -0.48 -7.12
N LEU A 179 16.82 -1.75 -7.17
CA LEU A 179 18.00 -2.20 -7.91
C LEU A 179 17.80 -3.63 -8.39
N PHE A 180 18.51 -4.00 -9.44
CA PHE A 180 18.52 -5.37 -9.96
C PHE A 180 19.92 -5.75 -10.45
N LEU A 181 20.27 -7.03 -10.34
CA LEU A 181 21.47 -7.58 -10.97
C LEU A 181 21.20 -7.76 -12.46
N CYS A 182 22.23 -7.54 -13.28
CA CYS A 182 22.09 -7.54 -14.73
C CYS A 182 23.33 -8.10 -15.44
N ALA A 183 23.23 -8.30 -16.74
CA ALA A 183 24.36 -8.63 -17.60
C ALA A 183 25.47 -7.56 -17.50
N PRO A 184 26.76 -7.93 -17.62
CA PRO A 184 27.28 -9.25 -17.94
C PRO A 184 27.61 -10.11 -16.70
N SER A 185 26.87 -9.94 -15.59
CA SER A 185 27.01 -10.82 -14.42
C SER A 185 26.71 -12.27 -14.80
N ASP A 186 27.40 -13.21 -14.19
CA ASP A 186 27.27 -14.63 -14.51
C ASP A 186 25.81 -15.12 -14.47
N GLY A 187 25.38 -15.75 -15.59
CA GLY A 187 24.03 -16.24 -15.81
C GLY A 187 22.99 -15.18 -16.23
N TYR A 188 23.37 -13.92 -16.38
CA TYR A 188 22.56 -12.88 -17.01
C TYR A 188 23.00 -12.68 -18.45
N GLU A 189 22.08 -12.71 -19.40
CA GLU A 189 22.36 -12.59 -20.83
C GLU A 189 21.35 -11.66 -21.50
N ILE A 190 21.87 -10.68 -22.26
CA ILE A 190 21.03 -9.79 -23.07
C ILE A 190 20.52 -10.57 -24.27
N LEU A 191 19.20 -10.65 -24.38
CA LEU A 191 18.49 -11.26 -25.50
C LEU A 191 18.14 -10.23 -26.57
N GLN A 192 17.90 -8.99 -26.18
CA GLN A 192 17.47 -7.91 -27.07
C GLN A 192 17.94 -6.56 -26.53
N GLY A 193 18.35 -5.67 -27.42
CA GLY A 193 18.71 -4.28 -27.11
C GLY A 193 20.12 -4.10 -26.53
N ASP A 194 20.37 -2.93 -25.96
CA ASP A 194 21.63 -2.55 -25.32
C ASP A 194 21.34 -2.03 -23.91
N LEU A 195 21.91 -2.67 -22.91
CA LEU A 195 21.70 -2.31 -21.50
C LEU A 195 22.18 -0.88 -21.18
N CYS A 196 23.21 -0.39 -21.86
CA CYS A 196 23.70 0.97 -21.68
C CYS A 196 22.84 2.02 -22.42
N GLN A 197 21.92 1.59 -23.29
CA GLN A 197 21.02 2.46 -24.04
C GLN A 197 19.55 2.04 -23.90
N PRO A 198 19.03 1.92 -22.68
CA PRO A 198 17.62 1.54 -22.49
C PRO A 198 16.72 2.60 -23.14
N PRO A 199 15.71 2.17 -23.93
CA PRO A 199 14.83 3.09 -24.63
C PRO A 199 14.01 3.92 -23.64
N ALA A 200 13.66 5.15 -24.03
CA ALA A 200 12.68 5.94 -23.34
C ALA A 200 11.26 5.52 -23.79
N VAL A 201 10.40 5.26 -22.83
CA VAL A 201 8.96 5.05 -23.05
C VAL A 201 8.18 6.24 -22.48
N THR A 202 7.07 6.57 -23.12
CA THR A 202 6.14 7.59 -22.63
C THR A 202 5.37 7.09 -21.42
N ALA A 203 4.73 7.99 -20.67
CA ALA A 203 3.84 7.61 -19.57
C ALA A 203 2.72 6.66 -20.02
N ASP A 204 2.15 6.89 -21.20
CA ASP A 204 1.09 6.05 -21.76
C ASP A 204 1.60 4.66 -22.16
N GLU A 205 2.80 4.55 -22.73
CA GLU A 205 3.43 3.25 -23.04
C GLU A 205 3.76 2.48 -21.75
N ARG A 206 4.27 3.15 -20.72
CA ARG A 206 4.48 2.54 -19.40
C ARG A 206 3.17 2.00 -18.82
N ASP A 207 2.09 2.77 -18.90
CA ASP A 207 0.76 2.32 -18.45
C ASP A 207 0.31 1.05 -19.21
N VAL A 208 0.65 0.90 -20.50
CA VAL A 208 0.38 -0.34 -21.26
C VAL A 208 1.21 -1.52 -20.71
N LEU A 209 2.53 -1.31 -20.51
CA LEU A 209 3.43 -2.36 -20.01
C LEU A 209 2.97 -2.88 -18.65
N LEU A 210 2.68 -1.98 -17.72
CA LEU A 210 2.23 -2.33 -16.39
C LEU A 210 0.80 -2.90 -16.38
N GLY A 211 -0.12 -2.33 -17.18
CA GLY A 211 -1.50 -2.79 -17.27
C GLY A 211 -1.62 -4.21 -17.81
N CYS A 212 -0.81 -4.58 -18.81
CA CYS A 212 -0.75 -5.93 -19.32
C CYS A 212 -0.17 -6.93 -18.30
N ALA A 213 0.76 -6.47 -17.46
CA ALA A 213 1.29 -7.30 -16.39
C ALA A 213 0.26 -7.53 -15.28
N TRP A 214 -0.47 -6.49 -14.86
CA TRP A 214 -1.57 -6.64 -13.89
C TRP A 214 -2.71 -7.51 -14.38
N ALA A 215 -2.97 -7.54 -15.68
CA ALA A 215 -3.98 -8.41 -16.25
C ALA A 215 -3.67 -9.91 -16.06
N LEU A 216 -2.44 -10.24 -15.71
CA LEU A 216 -1.98 -11.60 -15.39
C LEU A 216 -2.00 -11.91 -13.89
N ASP A 217 -2.47 -10.98 -13.04
CA ASP A 217 -2.62 -11.22 -11.61
C ASP A 217 -3.71 -12.27 -11.35
N GLU A 218 -3.34 -13.32 -10.64
CA GLU A 218 -4.24 -14.42 -10.28
C GLU A 218 -4.80 -14.26 -8.85
N MET A 219 -4.36 -13.21 -8.13
CA MET A 219 -4.91 -12.93 -6.82
C MET A 219 -6.31 -12.32 -6.95
N PRO A 220 -7.24 -12.67 -6.04
CA PRO A 220 -8.49 -11.93 -5.96
C PRO A 220 -8.13 -10.47 -5.65
N ASN A 221 -8.53 -9.56 -6.52
CA ASN A 221 -8.32 -8.13 -6.30
C ASN A 221 -9.03 -7.73 -4.99
N PRO A 222 -8.34 -7.12 -4.01
CA PRO A 222 -9.04 -6.61 -2.85
C PRO A 222 -9.99 -5.52 -3.34
N ILE A 223 -11.29 -5.79 -3.26
CA ILE A 223 -12.31 -4.78 -3.44
C ILE A 223 -12.11 -3.81 -2.28
N VAL A 224 -11.55 -2.65 -2.57
CA VAL A 224 -11.44 -1.59 -1.58
C VAL A 224 -12.77 -0.85 -1.57
N ASP A 225 -13.76 -1.44 -0.94
CA ASP A 225 -14.91 -0.69 -0.48
C ASP A 225 -14.39 0.28 0.59
N SER A 226 -14.25 1.53 0.19
CA SER A 226 -13.88 2.60 1.10
C SER A 226 -14.88 2.67 2.24
N ALA A 227 -14.40 2.56 3.47
CA ALA A 227 -14.97 3.08 4.73
C ALA A 227 -16.41 2.70 5.12
N TRP A 228 -17.20 1.98 4.33
CA TRP A 228 -18.60 1.64 4.65
C TRP A 228 -18.83 0.20 5.07
N SER A 229 -17.81 -0.65 5.08
CA SER A 229 -17.91 -2.04 5.55
C SER A 229 -18.04 -2.22 7.07
N ALA A 230 -18.18 -1.15 7.83
CA ALA A 230 -18.10 -1.20 9.29
C ALA A 230 -19.41 -1.04 10.05
N VAL A 231 -20.57 -1.13 9.40
CA VAL A 231 -21.83 -1.23 10.14
C VAL A 231 -22.48 -2.58 9.84
N PRO A 232 -22.38 -3.58 10.73
CA PRO A 232 -23.18 -4.78 10.64
C PRO A 232 -24.62 -4.37 10.94
N THR A 233 -25.44 -4.21 9.90
CA THR A 233 -26.88 -4.13 10.11
C THR A 233 -27.38 -5.53 10.42
N SER A 234 -27.78 -5.74 11.65
CA SER A 234 -28.61 -6.89 12.09
C SER A 234 -30.09 -6.73 11.64
N ALA A 235 -30.32 -6.14 10.47
CA ALA A 235 -31.64 -6.05 9.86
C ALA A 235 -31.64 -6.82 8.54
N ALA A 236 -32.52 -7.76 8.38
CA ALA A 236 -32.71 -8.60 7.22
C ALA A 236 -33.12 -7.77 5.99
N GLY A 237 -32.15 -7.29 5.23
CA GLY A 237 -32.34 -6.58 3.98
C GLY A 237 -31.00 -6.42 3.24
N VAL A 238 -31.04 -6.44 1.90
CA VAL A 238 -29.85 -6.20 1.08
C VAL A 238 -29.69 -4.69 0.91
N ARG A 239 -28.51 -4.16 1.20
CA ARG A 239 -28.23 -2.72 1.03
C ARG A 239 -28.23 -2.35 -0.45
N PRO A 240 -28.72 -1.14 -0.83
CA PRO A 240 -28.73 -0.71 -2.22
C PRO A 240 -27.38 -0.78 -2.91
N GLY A 241 -26.30 -0.42 -2.24
CA GLY A 241 -24.93 -0.48 -2.78
C GLY A 241 -24.41 -1.91 -2.97
N ASP A 242 -24.71 -2.81 -2.02
CA ASP A 242 -24.34 -4.24 -2.13
C ASP A 242 -25.10 -4.88 -3.28
N ASP A 243 -26.42 -4.64 -3.37
CA ASP A 243 -27.27 -5.13 -4.44
C ASP A 243 -26.84 -4.58 -5.82
N TYR A 244 -26.43 -3.31 -5.89
CA TYR A 244 -25.87 -2.75 -7.11
C TYR A 244 -24.51 -3.36 -7.45
N SER A 245 -23.69 -3.67 -6.47
CA SER A 245 -22.41 -4.35 -6.70
C SER A 245 -22.60 -5.76 -7.25
N ASP A 246 -23.66 -6.45 -6.85
CA ASP A 246 -23.95 -7.82 -7.28
C ASP A 246 -24.62 -7.88 -8.67
N ARG A 247 -25.57 -6.98 -8.96
CA ARG A 247 -26.39 -7.03 -10.19
C ARG A 247 -26.33 -5.80 -11.08
N GLY A 248 -25.70 -4.72 -10.62
CA GLY A 248 -25.50 -3.50 -11.42
C GLY A 248 -24.34 -3.63 -12.41
N ASP A 249 -24.42 -2.90 -13.51
CA ASP A 249 -23.37 -2.87 -14.54
C ASP A 249 -22.62 -1.52 -14.53
N PRO A 250 -21.34 -1.48 -14.11
CA PRO A 250 -20.58 -0.23 -14.09
C PRO A 250 -20.23 0.29 -15.49
N ARG A 251 -20.40 -0.54 -16.54
CA ARG A 251 -19.99 -0.19 -17.92
C ARG A 251 -20.75 1.01 -18.48
N ASP A 252 -22.03 1.12 -18.17
CA ASP A 252 -22.84 2.24 -18.67
C ASP A 252 -22.46 3.54 -17.97
N VAL A 253 -22.19 3.51 -16.68
CA VAL A 253 -21.67 4.64 -15.92
C VAL A 253 -20.28 5.07 -16.44
N LEU A 254 -19.38 4.11 -16.68
CA LEU A 254 -18.08 4.40 -17.26
C LEU A 254 -18.19 5.10 -18.63
N ARG A 255 -19.06 4.59 -19.53
CA ARG A 255 -19.28 5.19 -20.85
C ARG A 255 -19.88 6.59 -20.75
N ALA A 256 -20.85 6.79 -19.87
CA ALA A 256 -21.47 8.11 -19.65
C ALA A 256 -20.44 9.16 -19.21
N HIS A 257 -19.41 8.75 -18.48
CA HIS A 257 -18.31 9.62 -18.03
C HIS A 257 -17.08 9.57 -18.96
N GLY A 258 -17.25 9.15 -20.22
CA GLY A 258 -16.23 9.26 -21.26
C GLY A 258 -15.13 8.19 -21.22
N TRP A 259 -15.28 7.15 -20.40
CA TRP A 259 -14.42 5.99 -20.49
C TRP A 259 -14.75 5.19 -21.74
N THR A 260 -13.72 4.70 -22.41
CA THR A 260 -13.86 3.95 -23.67
C THR A 260 -13.39 2.52 -23.49
N LEU A 261 -14.26 1.56 -23.85
CA LEU A 261 -13.86 0.16 -23.91
C LEU A 261 -12.92 -0.05 -25.10
N VAL A 262 -11.68 -0.43 -24.83
CA VAL A 262 -10.65 -0.68 -25.85
C VAL A 262 -10.70 -2.13 -26.31
N ARG A 263 -10.94 -3.05 -25.37
CA ARG A 263 -11.01 -4.48 -25.63
C ARG A 263 -12.01 -5.14 -24.69
N GLY A 264 -12.91 -5.95 -25.26
CA GLY A 264 -13.84 -6.81 -24.53
C GLY A 264 -13.25 -8.20 -24.24
N GLY A 265 -13.98 -9.04 -23.50
CA GLY A 265 -13.64 -10.40 -23.09
C GLY A 265 -13.81 -10.57 -21.59
N ASP A 266 -13.31 -11.69 -21.03
CA ASP A 266 -13.41 -11.97 -19.59
C ASP A 266 -12.68 -10.92 -18.75
N ASN A 267 -11.64 -10.32 -19.27
CA ASN A 267 -10.98 -9.13 -18.73
C ASN A 267 -11.10 -8.01 -19.76
N GLU A 268 -11.88 -6.99 -19.43
CA GLU A 268 -12.09 -5.82 -20.28
C GLU A 268 -11.04 -4.76 -20.01
N TYR A 269 -10.60 -4.09 -21.07
CA TYR A 269 -9.61 -3.01 -20.99
C TYR A 269 -10.27 -1.69 -21.31
N TRP A 270 -10.14 -0.75 -20.40
CA TRP A 270 -10.79 0.55 -20.47
C TRP A 270 -9.77 1.68 -20.56
N ARG A 271 -10.11 2.70 -21.33
CA ARG A 271 -9.32 3.92 -21.51
C ARG A 271 -10.02 5.09 -20.85
N ARG A 272 -9.29 5.85 -20.03
CA ARG A 272 -9.79 7.03 -19.36
C ARG A 272 -10.13 8.16 -20.35
N PRO A 273 -11.01 9.10 -19.97
CA PRO A 273 -11.25 10.31 -20.74
C PRO A 273 -9.96 11.09 -21.03
N GLY A 274 -9.88 11.67 -22.23
CA GLY A 274 -8.74 12.49 -22.66
C GLY A 274 -7.46 11.73 -23.05
N LYS A 275 -7.42 10.41 -22.92
CA LYS A 275 -6.33 9.59 -23.42
C LYS A 275 -6.64 9.12 -24.85
N THR A 276 -5.67 9.18 -25.75
CA THR A 276 -5.87 8.85 -27.16
C THR A 276 -5.46 7.41 -27.53
N ALA A 277 -4.52 6.82 -26.79
CA ALA A 277 -4.00 5.49 -27.03
C ALA A 277 -3.80 4.71 -25.71
N GLY A 278 -3.69 3.36 -25.79
CA GLY A 278 -3.48 2.49 -24.63
C GLY A 278 -4.70 2.35 -23.73
N THR A 279 -4.49 1.78 -22.55
CA THR A 279 -5.51 1.46 -21.54
C THR A 279 -5.18 2.16 -20.23
N SER A 280 -6.14 2.26 -19.31
CA SER A 280 -6.00 2.95 -18.02
C SER A 280 -6.57 2.15 -16.87
N ALA A 281 -7.45 1.19 -17.17
CA ALA A 281 -8.10 0.33 -16.19
C ALA A 281 -8.51 -1.00 -16.83
N THR A 282 -8.79 -1.99 -15.99
CA THR A 282 -9.43 -3.24 -16.38
C THR A 282 -10.73 -3.42 -15.61
N LEU A 283 -11.68 -4.15 -16.20
CA LEU A 283 -12.89 -4.63 -15.53
C LEU A 283 -12.94 -6.14 -15.65
N LYS A 284 -12.81 -6.83 -14.54
CA LYS A 284 -12.87 -8.29 -14.42
C LYS A 284 -13.63 -8.66 -13.15
N ASP A 285 -14.48 -9.67 -13.22
CA ASP A 285 -15.24 -10.19 -12.06
C ASP A 285 -15.93 -9.07 -11.25
N SER A 286 -16.55 -8.10 -11.95
CA SER A 286 -17.17 -6.90 -11.37
C SER A 286 -16.22 -5.97 -10.61
N VAL A 287 -14.91 -6.13 -10.74
CA VAL A 287 -13.92 -5.20 -10.16
C VAL A 287 -13.33 -4.31 -11.26
N PHE A 288 -13.54 -3.01 -11.11
CA PHE A 288 -12.91 -1.99 -11.96
C PHE A 288 -11.56 -1.60 -11.36
N TYR A 289 -10.46 -2.13 -11.91
CA TYR A 289 -9.12 -1.88 -11.42
C TYR A 289 -8.42 -0.80 -12.24
N VAL A 290 -8.09 0.31 -11.59
CA VAL A 290 -7.42 1.46 -12.22
C VAL A 290 -5.93 1.41 -11.93
N PHE A 291 -5.11 1.38 -12.99
CA PHE A 291 -3.65 1.39 -12.88
C PHE A 291 -3.01 2.70 -13.36
N SER A 292 -3.73 3.50 -14.13
CA SER A 292 -3.26 4.81 -14.59
C SER A 292 -3.16 5.80 -13.43
N THR A 293 -2.02 6.49 -13.34
CA THR A 293 -1.76 7.51 -12.31
C THR A 293 -2.51 8.83 -12.54
N ASN A 294 -3.17 8.97 -13.71
CA ASN A 294 -3.90 10.17 -14.10
C ASN A 294 -5.34 9.84 -14.54
N ALA A 295 -6.11 9.25 -13.65
CA ALA A 295 -7.49 8.82 -13.90
C ALA A 295 -8.50 9.31 -12.83
N PRO A 296 -8.54 10.63 -12.48
CA PRO A 296 -9.49 11.11 -11.49
C PRO A 296 -10.94 10.79 -11.90
N PRO A 297 -11.84 10.52 -10.93
CA PRO A 297 -11.67 10.58 -9.47
C PRO A 297 -11.03 9.32 -8.86
N PHE A 298 -10.61 8.36 -9.66
CA PHE A 298 -10.02 7.11 -9.19
C PHE A 298 -8.55 7.28 -8.81
N GLU A 299 -8.14 6.58 -7.75
CA GLU A 299 -6.74 6.46 -7.36
C GLU A 299 -6.07 5.34 -8.15
N ALA A 300 -4.80 5.53 -8.52
CA ALA A 300 -4.04 4.51 -9.21
C ALA A 300 -3.79 3.28 -8.33
N HIS A 301 -3.68 2.11 -8.96
CA HIS A 301 -3.39 0.83 -8.32
C HIS A 301 -4.48 0.38 -7.33
N ARG A 302 -5.74 0.64 -7.67
CA ARG A 302 -6.87 0.36 -6.81
C ARG A 302 -8.04 -0.27 -7.57
N GLY A 303 -8.69 -1.27 -6.93
CA GLY A 303 -9.92 -1.89 -7.40
C GLY A 303 -11.15 -1.19 -6.81
N TYR A 304 -12.20 -1.08 -7.61
CA TYR A 304 -13.46 -0.45 -7.25
C TYR A 304 -14.62 -1.39 -7.57
N SER A 305 -15.55 -1.56 -6.62
CA SER A 305 -16.81 -2.25 -6.87
C SER A 305 -17.69 -1.46 -7.83
N PRO A 306 -18.73 -2.06 -8.46
CA PRO A 306 -19.71 -1.33 -9.25
C PRO A 306 -20.32 -0.15 -8.50
N PHE A 307 -20.65 -0.33 -7.21
CA PHE A 307 -21.17 0.74 -6.36
C PHE A 307 -20.16 1.87 -6.15
N ALA A 308 -18.88 1.52 -5.93
CA ALA A 308 -17.84 2.55 -5.78
C ALA A 308 -17.63 3.34 -7.09
N VAL A 309 -17.68 2.69 -8.25
CA VAL A 309 -17.65 3.37 -9.55
C VAL A 309 -18.83 4.34 -9.70
N TYR A 310 -20.04 3.87 -9.39
CA TYR A 310 -21.25 4.69 -9.42
C TYR A 310 -21.16 5.90 -8.48
N ALA A 311 -20.78 5.68 -7.22
CA ALA A 311 -20.68 6.74 -6.23
C ALA A 311 -19.63 7.81 -6.60
N LEU A 312 -18.47 7.37 -7.11
CA LEU A 312 -17.39 8.28 -7.50
C LEU A 312 -17.75 9.12 -8.73
N LEU A 313 -18.37 8.51 -9.73
CA LEU A 313 -18.65 9.18 -11.00
C LEU A 313 -19.97 9.98 -10.98
N GLU A 314 -21.05 9.43 -10.41
CA GLU A 314 -22.38 10.08 -10.43
C GLU A 314 -22.60 11.00 -9.22
N HIS A 315 -21.94 10.72 -8.09
CA HIS A 315 -22.17 11.43 -6.83
C HIS A 315 -20.91 12.05 -6.22
N ASN A 316 -19.84 12.22 -7.01
CA ASN A 316 -18.57 12.83 -6.57
C ASN A 316 -17.98 12.20 -5.27
N GLY A 317 -18.21 10.90 -5.06
CA GLY A 317 -17.77 10.17 -3.88
C GLY A 317 -18.69 10.30 -2.66
N ASP A 318 -19.88 10.86 -2.79
CA ASP A 318 -20.91 10.79 -1.74
C ASP A 318 -21.66 9.45 -1.80
N PHE A 319 -21.15 8.48 -1.08
CA PHE A 319 -21.71 7.12 -1.00
C PHE A 319 -23.11 7.08 -0.38
N THR A 320 -23.45 8.04 0.46
CA THR A 320 -24.80 8.13 1.07
C THR A 320 -25.82 8.59 0.05
N ALA A 321 -25.52 9.63 -0.69
CA ALA A 321 -26.36 10.11 -1.78
C ALA A 321 -26.51 9.03 -2.87
N ALA A 322 -25.41 8.36 -3.24
CA ALA A 322 -25.41 7.25 -4.19
C ALA A 322 -26.32 6.09 -3.74
N ALA A 323 -26.22 5.65 -2.48
CA ALA A 323 -27.08 4.61 -1.96
C ALA A 323 -28.55 4.99 -1.93
N SER A 324 -28.85 6.26 -1.62
CA SER A 324 -30.22 6.79 -1.63
C SER A 324 -30.81 6.85 -3.03
N ALA A 325 -30.02 7.22 -4.03
CA ALA A 325 -30.42 7.22 -5.43
C ALA A 325 -30.72 5.79 -5.91
N LEU A 326 -29.82 4.85 -5.64
CA LEU A 326 -30.00 3.44 -5.99
C LEU A 326 -31.23 2.82 -5.31
N ALA A 327 -31.52 3.20 -4.07
CA ALA A 327 -32.75 2.76 -3.39
C ALA A 327 -34.00 3.26 -4.12
N THR A 328 -33.98 4.50 -4.67
CA THR A 328 -35.07 5.05 -5.48
C THR A 328 -35.21 4.31 -6.80
N ASP A 329 -34.10 3.85 -7.37
CA ASP A 329 -34.05 3.08 -8.63
C ASP A 329 -34.36 1.57 -8.42
N GLY A 330 -34.75 1.18 -7.19
CA GLY A 330 -35.19 -0.18 -6.86
C GLY A 330 -34.05 -1.17 -6.56
N PHE A 331 -32.88 -0.67 -6.21
CA PHE A 331 -31.81 -1.49 -5.65
C PHE A 331 -31.95 -1.61 -4.13
N GLY A 332 -31.58 -2.76 -3.62
CA GLY A 332 -31.78 -3.13 -2.23
C GLY A 332 -33.17 -3.70 -1.97
N SER A 333 -33.32 -4.40 -0.89
CA SER A 333 -34.61 -4.84 -0.38
C SER A 333 -34.83 -4.23 1.00
N ALA A 334 -35.98 -3.58 1.19
CA ALA A 334 -36.46 -3.38 2.54
C ALA A 334 -36.69 -4.77 3.12
N GLY A 335 -35.81 -5.23 4.02
CA GLY A 335 -36.12 -6.40 4.82
C GLY A 335 -37.45 -6.17 5.48
N GLU A 336 -38.33 -7.19 5.55
CA GLU A 336 -39.43 -7.13 6.47
C GLU A 336 -38.81 -6.82 7.84
N VAL A 337 -39.07 -5.62 8.32
CA VAL A 337 -38.77 -5.26 9.69
C VAL A 337 -39.76 -6.11 10.49
N HIS A 338 -39.39 -7.34 10.82
CA HIS A 338 -39.93 -7.95 12.00
C HIS A 338 -39.49 -7.04 13.13
N GLY A 339 -40.39 -6.13 13.48
CA GLY A 339 -40.18 -5.24 14.60
C GLY A 339 -39.80 -6.09 15.79
N VAL A 340 -38.53 -6.12 16.13
CA VAL A 340 -38.13 -6.53 17.47
C VAL A 340 -38.86 -5.53 18.34
N ASP A 341 -39.86 -6.04 19.08
CA ASP A 341 -40.57 -5.22 20.05
C ASP A 341 -39.58 -4.78 21.13
N LEU A 342 -38.96 -3.62 20.88
CA LEU A 342 -38.02 -2.99 21.80
C LEU A 342 -38.77 -2.36 22.99
N SER A 343 -40.10 -2.42 23.04
CA SER A 343 -40.91 -1.87 24.14
C SER A 343 -40.51 -2.41 25.50
N ALA A 344 -40.02 -3.67 25.56
CA ALA A 344 -39.50 -4.26 26.78
C ALA A 344 -38.13 -3.65 27.21
N PHE A 345 -37.32 -3.16 26.27
CA PHE A 345 -36.02 -2.51 26.55
C PHE A 345 -36.13 -1.01 26.75
N ILE A 346 -37.21 -0.39 26.24
CA ILE A 346 -37.43 1.06 26.30
C ILE A 346 -38.15 1.45 27.59
N LYS A 347 -38.76 0.52 28.33
CA LYS A 347 -39.59 0.80 29.53
C LYS A 347 -38.86 1.54 30.63
N ASP A 348 -37.50 1.45 30.71
CA ASP A 348 -36.68 2.08 31.73
C ASP A 348 -35.61 3.04 31.15
N ALA A 349 -35.61 3.27 29.85
CA ALA A 349 -34.70 4.27 29.26
C ALA A 349 -35.24 5.69 29.57
N PRO A 350 -34.44 6.61 30.09
CA PRO A 350 -34.88 7.99 30.22
C PRO A 350 -35.28 8.51 28.84
N VAL A 351 -36.51 9.01 28.71
CA VAL A 351 -36.98 9.68 27.51
C VAL A 351 -36.12 10.93 27.31
N ILE A 352 -35.15 10.84 26.41
CA ILE A 352 -34.43 12.01 25.97
C ILE A 352 -35.38 12.81 25.09
N PRO A 353 -35.76 14.04 25.46
CA PRO A 353 -36.66 14.85 24.66
C PRO A 353 -36.04 15.01 23.26
N LYS A 354 -36.87 14.88 22.19
CA LYS A 354 -36.40 15.06 20.82
C LYS A 354 -35.64 16.37 20.59
N ASP A 355 -35.91 17.37 21.40
CA ASP A 355 -35.26 18.68 21.37
C ASP A 355 -33.87 18.74 22.03
N ALA A 356 -33.46 17.66 22.74
CA ALA A 356 -32.15 17.58 23.40
C ALA A 356 -31.03 17.04 22.48
N LEU A 357 -31.37 16.55 21.28
CA LEU A 357 -30.40 15.93 20.34
C LEU A 357 -29.79 16.91 19.33
N VAL A 358 -30.34 18.12 19.21
CA VAL A 358 -29.78 19.15 18.34
C VAL A 358 -29.34 20.32 19.22
N PRO A 359 -28.02 20.56 19.39
CA PRO A 359 -27.54 21.73 20.10
C PRO A 359 -28.13 22.99 19.42
N ALA A 360 -28.84 23.80 20.17
CA ALA A 360 -29.32 25.10 19.67
C ALA A 360 -28.11 25.99 19.33
N PRO A 361 -28.11 26.68 18.17
CA PRO A 361 -27.06 27.64 17.85
C PRO A 361 -27.00 28.72 18.95
N ILE A 362 -25.79 29.03 19.41
CA ILE A 362 -25.55 30.04 20.43
C ILE A 362 -24.98 31.27 19.72
N ALA A 363 -25.44 32.46 20.07
CA ALA A 363 -24.87 33.70 19.55
C ALA A 363 -23.39 33.85 20.02
N VAL A 364 -22.55 34.43 19.16
CA VAL A 364 -21.10 34.52 19.43
C VAL A 364 -20.82 35.28 20.73
N CYS A 365 -21.58 36.34 21.04
CA CYS A 365 -21.46 37.07 22.27
C CYS A 365 -21.70 36.19 23.49
N ASP A 366 -22.79 35.44 23.49
CA ASP A 366 -23.16 34.53 24.60
C ASP A 366 -22.13 33.39 24.76
N LEU A 367 -21.61 32.88 23.61
CA LEU A 367 -20.56 31.86 23.61
C LEU A 367 -19.27 32.40 24.27
N VAL A 368 -18.83 33.60 23.93
CA VAL A 368 -17.64 34.22 24.51
C VAL A 368 -17.83 34.51 26.01
N GLU A 369 -18.99 35.02 26.40
CA GLU A 369 -19.31 35.29 27.81
C GLU A 369 -19.40 34.03 28.65
N SER A 370 -20.00 32.96 28.12
CA SER A 370 -20.16 31.70 28.83
C SER A 370 -18.87 30.85 28.89
N HIS A 371 -17.90 31.10 28.04
CA HIS A 371 -16.65 30.33 27.95
C HIS A 371 -15.40 31.25 27.96
N PRO A 372 -15.20 32.03 29.04
CA PRO A 372 -14.10 33.03 29.12
C PRO A 372 -12.71 32.38 29.26
N ARG A 373 -12.64 31.09 29.51
CA ARG A 373 -11.38 30.34 29.67
C ARG A 373 -11.38 29.05 28.86
N LEU A 374 -10.24 28.77 28.27
CA LEU A 374 -10.00 27.47 27.63
C LEU A 374 -9.88 26.37 28.72
N ARG A 375 -10.23 25.13 28.33
CA ARG A 375 -10.02 23.96 29.20
C ARG A 375 -8.53 23.79 29.52
N ALA A 376 -8.23 23.10 30.62
CA ALA A 376 -6.87 22.87 31.08
C ALA A 376 -6.05 22.13 29.98
N PRO A 377 -4.80 22.51 29.75
CA PRO A 377 -3.95 21.79 28.83
C PRO A 377 -3.58 20.41 29.37
N VAL A 378 -3.46 19.44 28.50
CA VAL A 378 -2.86 18.13 28.77
C VAL A 378 -1.45 18.10 28.18
N ILE A 379 -1.33 18.60 26.94
CA ILE A 379 -0.06 18.88 26.28
C ILE A 379 -0.11 20.34 25.86
N HIS A 380 0.72 21.15 26.44
CA HIS A 380 0.69 22.61 26.22
C HIS A 380 0.89 22.95 24.75
N GLY A 381 -0.06 23.69 24.19
CA GLY A 381 -0.06 24.10 22.78
C GLY A 381 -0.55 23.05 21.77
N LEU A 382 -0.89 21.82 22.22
CA LEU A 382 -1.33 20.73 21.31
C LEU A 382 -2.66 20.11 21.71
N LEU A 383 -2.91 19.84 22.99
CA LEU A 383 -4.09 19.08 23.44
C LEU A 383 -4.59 19.58 24.78
N ARG A 384 -5.90 19.82 24.89
CA ARG A 384 -6.59 20.18 26.13
C ARG A 384 -7.53 19.08 26.59
N GLU A 385 -7.99 19.13 27.82
CA GLU A 385 -9.00 18.19 28.32
C GLU A 385 -10.27 18.22 27.48
N GLY A 386 -10.74 17.03 27.08
CA GLY A 386 -11.90 16.83 26.21
C GLY A 386 -11.69 17.11 24.74
N GLU A 387 -10.45 17.35 24.30
CA GLU A 387 -10.10 17.41 22.87
C GLU A 387 -9.54 16.08 22.38
N THR A 388 -9.51 15.91 21.07
CA THR A 388 -8.91 14.75 20.39
C THR A 388 -7.71 15.18 19.56
N MET A 389 -6.70 14.32 19.48
CA MET A 389 -5.51 14.51 18.65
C MET A 389 -5.24 13.26 17.81
N ASN A 390 -5.06 13.42 16.51
CA ASN A 390 -4.72 12.32 15.60
C ASN A 390 -3.22 12.31 15.29
N VAL A 391 -2.61 11.12 15.39
CA VAL A 391 -1.24 10.87 14.93
C VAL A 391 -1.29 10.12 13.60
N ILE A 392 -1.13 10.86 12.51
CA ILE A 392 -1.24 10.30 11.15
C ILE A 392 0.17 10.16 10.54
N ALA A 393 0.50 8.97 10.09
CA ALA A 393 1.75 8.70 9.37
C ALA A 393 1.64 7.36 8.62
N SER A 394 2.48 7.16 7.62
CA SER A 394 2.57 5.92 6.84
C SER A 394 2.87 4.71 7.74
N PRO A 395 2.54 3.48 7.31
CA PRO A 395 2.92 2.26 8.03
C PRO A 395 4.44 2.20 8.28
N LYS A 396 4.85 1.62 9.41
CA LYS A 396 6.27 1.41 9.81
C LYS A 396 7.10 2.69 10.06
N THR A 397 6.49 3.87 10.14
CA THR A 397 7.19 5.14 10.46
C THR A 397 7.46 5.36 11.94
N GLY A 398 7.04 4.44 12.81
CA GLY A 398 7.31 4.54 14.24
C GLY A 398 6.17 5.14 15.09
N LYS A 399 4.93 5.22 14.58
CA LYS A 399 3.76 5.73 15.34
C LYS A 399 3.66 5.16 16.76
N SER A 400 3.70 3.82 16.90
CA SER A 400 3.60 3.17 18.23
C SER A 400 4.73 3.54 19.17
N TRP A 401 5.94 3.83 18.67
CA TRP A 401 7.05 4.32 19.49
C TRP A 401 6.80 5.75 19.96
N LEU A 402 6.31 6.60 19.06
CA LEU A 402 5.95 7.99 19.39
C LEU A 402 4.81 8.06 20.41
N THR A 403 3.84 7.16 20.30
CA THR A 403 2.71 7.05 21.24
C THR A 403 3.17 6.60 22.63
N LEU A 404 4.07 5.62 22.70
CA LEU A 404 4.67 5.21 23.98
C LEU A 404 5.52 6.32 24.60
N ASP A 405 6.24 7.08 23.77
CA ASP A 405 7.01 8.26 24.22
C ASP A 405 6.09 9.34 24.80
N LEU A 406 4.97 9.61 24.13
CA LEU A 406 3.93 10.52 24.63
C LEU A 406 3.35 10.03 25.97
N ALA A 407 3.02 8.74 26.06
CA ALA A 407 2.45 8.17 27.27
C ALA A 407 3.42 8.32 28.46
N ILE A 408 4.71 8.04 28.27
CA ILE A 408 5.71 8.24 29.34
C ILE A 408 5.87 9.72 29.69
N ALA A 409 5.82 10.63 28.69
CA ALA A 409 5.89 12.06 28.93
C ALA A 409 4.75 12.53 29.84
N VAL A 410 3.50 12.19 29.50
CA VAL A 410 2.33 12.58 30.30
C VAL A 410 2.30 11.85 31.66
N ALA A 411 2.65 10.55 31.71
CA ALA A 411 2.69 9.83 32.98
C ALA A 411 3.67 10.45 33.99
N THR A 412 4.74 11.09 33.50
CA THR A 412 5.79 11.69 34.33
C THR A 412 5.67 13.20 34.46
N GLY A 413 4.85 13.87 33.64
CA GLY A 413 4.81 15.34 33.57
C GLY A 413 6.06 15.93 32.91
N ARG A 414 6.88 15.13 32.23
CA ARG A 414 8.08 15.62 31.54
C ARG A 414 7.72 16.09 30.12
N PRO A 415 8.43 17.09 29.57
CA PRO A 415 8.12 17.57 28.23
C PRO A 415 8.13 16.47 27.16
N TRP A 416 7.11 16.44 26.32
CA TRP A 416 7.08 15.58 25.15
C TRP A 416 7.95 16.14 24.03
N LEU A 417 8.73 15.28 23.38
CA LEU A 417 9.71 15.64 22.35
C LEU A 417 10.69 16.75 22.79
N GLY A 418 10.94 16.87 24.10
CA GLY A 418 11.81 17.91 24.67
C GLY A 418 11.26 19.34 24.53
N ARG A 419 10.06 19.53 24.01
CA ARG A 419 9.49 20.84 23.66
C ARG A 419 8.14 21.14 24.32
N TYR A 420 7.23 20.17 24.31
CA TYR A 420 5.85 20.38 24.73
C TYR A 420 5.68 19.99 26.20
N ALA A 421 5.47 20.96 27.07
CA ALA A 421 5.17 20.67 28.49
C ALA A 421 3.90 19.80 28.58
N THR A 422 3.90 18.83 29.50
CA THR A 422 2.77 17.94 29.73
C THR A 422 2.30 18.02 31.17
N GLU A 423 1.00 17.85 31.40
CA GLU A 423 0.42 17.70 32.70
C GLU A 423 0.43 16.22 33.11
N ALA A 424 0.95 15.97 34.33
CA ALA A 424 1.07 14.58 34.79
C ALA A 424 -0.28 13.93 35.06
N GLY A 425 -0.44 12.69 34.61
CA GLY A 425 -1.65 11.92 34.86
C GLY A 425 -1.56 10.47 34.40
N ASP A 426 -2.61 9.71 34.69
CA ASP A 426 -2.72 8.33 34.29
C ASP A 426 -3.14 8.22 32.82
N ILE A 427 -2.68 7.19 32.13
CA ILE A 427 -2.92 6.97 30.70
C ILE A 427 -3.47 5.56 30.49
N LEU A 428 -4.45 5.44 29.60
CA LEU A 428 -4.93 4.18 29.07
C LEU A 428 -4.53 4.05 27.60
N ILE A 429 -3.90 2.95 27.22
CA ILE A 429 -3.60 2.60 25.83
C ILE A 429 -4.40 1.35 25.50
N ILE A 430 -5.25 1.45 24.48
CA ILE A 430 -5.98 0.32 23.91
C ILE A 430 -5.31 -0.01 22.58
N ASP A 431 -4.57 -1.11 22.54
CA ASP A 431 -3.72 -1.47 21.40
C ASP A 431 -4.27 -2.70 20.68
N ASN A 432 -4.69 -2.50 19.44
CA ASN A 432 -5.22 -3.56 18.57
C ASN A 432 -4.12 -4.20 17.68
N GLU A 433 -2.91 -3.65 17.64
CA GLU A 433 -1.86 -4.08 16.72
C GLU A 433 -0.79 -4.96 17.40
N LEU A 434 -0.36 -4.60 18.60
CA LEU A 434 0.77 -5.23 19.25
C LEU A 434 0.36 -6.38 20.18
N HIS A 435 1.18 -7.43 20.21
CA HIS A 435 1.11 -8.43 21.25
C HIS A 435 1.62 -7.87 22.60
N ARG A 436 1.14 -8.44 23.70
CA ARG A 436 1.54 -8.04 25.08
C ARG A 436 3.05 -8.07 25.27
N GLU A 437 3.70 -9.10 24.76
CA GLU A 437 5.14 -9.28 24.83
C GLU A 437 5.87 -8.17 24.06
N THR A 438 5.34 -7.73 22.94
CA THR A 438 5.92 -6.64 22.15
C THR A 438 5.82 -5.31 22.89
N SER A 439 4.67 -5.02 23.48
CA SER A 439 4.48 -3.83 24.30
C SER A 439 5.40 -3.85 25.53
N ALA A 440 5.45 -4.97 26.25
CA ALA A 440 6.34 -5.17 27.39
C ALA A 440 7.83 -5.01 27.04
N HIS A 441 8.25 -5.38 25.83
CA HIS A 441 9.62 -5.24 25.36
C HIS A 441 9.96 -3.81 24.90
N ARG A 442 8.98 -3.06 24.34
CA ARG A 442 9.20 -1.72 23.81
C ARG A 442 9.23 -0.65 24.90
N ILE A 443 8.35 -0.74 25.90
CA ILE A 443 8.22 0.25 26.96
C ILE A 443 9.54 0.52 27.68
N PRO A 444 10.31 -0.49 28.15
CA PRO A 444 11.59 -0.25 28.81
C PRO A 444 12.61 0.44 27.89
N LYS A 445 12.57 0.20 26.57
CA LYS A 445 13.47 0.84 25.61
C LYS A 445 13.17 2.33 25.47
N VAL A 446 11.88 2.68 25.38
CA VAL A 446 11.47 4.09 25.33
C VAL A 446 11.80 4.79 26.65
N ALA A 447 11.55 4.14 27.78
CA ALA A 447 11.90 4.66 29.09
C ALA A 447 13.41 4.91 29.24
N SER A 448 14.23 3.97 28.80
CA SER A 448 15.70 4.11 28.79
C SER A 448 16.15 5.26 27.90
N ALA A 449 15.56 5.41 26.69
CA ALA A 449 15.89 6.51 25.79
C ALA A 449 15.49 7.88 26.34
N ARG A 450 14.51 7.93 27.22
CA ARG A 450 14.09 9.14 27.94
C ARG A 450 14.81 9.35 29.30
N GLU A 451 15.68 8.43 29.67
CA GLU A 451 16.33 8.43 30.99
C GLU A 451 15.32 8.48 32.15
N VAL A 452 14.23 7.69 32.03
CA VAL A 452 13.16 7.61 33.02
C VAL A 452 13.11 6.20 33.61
N ALA A 453 13.14 6.09 34.92
CA ALA A 453 13.04 4.79 35.58
C ALA A 453 11.59 4.26 35.56
N MET A 454 11.38 2.96 35.33
CA MET A 454 10.06 2.30 35.31
C MET A 454 9.21 2.61 36.56
N ARG A 455 9.82 2.78 37.73
CA ARG A 455 9.13 3.09 38.99
C ARG A 455 8.44 4.48 38.98
N GLU A 456 8.85 5.39 38.08
CA GLU A 456 8.30 6.74 38.00
C GLU A 456 6.95 6.79 37.29
N PHE A 457 6.70 5.85 36.38
CA PHE A 457 5.47 5.86 35.53
C PHE A 457 4.75 4.52 35.44
N GLY A 458 5.39 3.40 35.81
CA GLY A 458 4.88 2.05 35.51
C GLY A 458 3.52 1.71 36.11
N ARG A 459 3.06 2.47 37.10
CA ARG A 459 1.71 2.34 37.68
C ARG A 459 0.70 3.35 37.13
N ARG A 460 1.13 4.26 36.26
CA ARG A 460 0.30 5.31 35.67
C ARG A 460 -0.08 5.00 34.21
N ILE A 461 0.62 4.07 33.54
CA ILE A 461 0.30 3.64 32.19
C ILE A 461 -0.37 2.27 32.27
N HIS A 462 -1.60 2.23 31.80
CA HIS A 462 -2.42 1.03 31.70
C HIS A 462 -2.54 0.65 30.22
N ILE A 463 -2.35 -0.62 29.88
CA ILE A 463 -2.41 -1.09 28.48
C ILE A 463 -3.36 -2.27 28.39
N ASP A 464 -4.31 -2.17 27.48
CA ASP A 464 -5.15 -3.27 27.07
C ASP A 464 -4.81 -3.68 25.62
N ASN A 465 -4.12 -4.82 25.46
CA ASN A 465 -3.79 -5.35 24.15
C ASN A 465 -4.93 -6.24 23.65
N LEU A 466 -5.64 -5.76 22.63
CA LEU A 466 -6.80 -6.41 22.05
C LEU A 466 -6.48 -7.19 20.77
N ARG A 467 -5.21 -7.35 20.39
CA ARG A 467 -4.83 -8.11 19.19
C ARG A 467 -5.41 -9.53 19.24
N GLY A 468 -6.09 -9.93 18.14
CA GLY A 468 -6.84 -11.19 18.07
C GLY A 468 -8.20 -11.17 18.77
N ARG A 469 -8.58 -10.03 19.38
CA ARG A 469 -9.87 -9.79 19.99
C ARG A 469 -10.43 -8.45 19.52
N LEU A 470 -10.11 -8.10 18.27
CA LEU A 470 -10.45 -6.79 17.67
C LEU A 470 -11.91 -6.47 17.99
N ARG A 471 -12.14 -5.36 18.66
CA ARG A 471 -13.46 -4.84 18.96
C ARG A 471 -13.59 -3.50 18.27
N ASP A 472 -14.72 -3.33 17.62
CA ASP A 472 -15.19 -2.05 17.15
C ASP A 472 -15.28 -1.06 18.32
N ILE A 473 -15.07 0.21 18.06
CA ILE A 473 -15.15 1.27 19.08
C ILE A 473 -16.52 1.31 19.75
N GLU A 474 -17.59 1.02 19.00
CA GLU A 474 -18.96 0.90 19.52
C GLU A 474 -19.08 -0.25 20.53
N LYS A 475 -18.38 -1.35 20.32
CA LYS A 475 -18.34 -2.48 21.26
C LYS A 475 -17.48 -2.20 22.51
N LEU A 476 -16.67 -1.13 22.48
CA LEU A 476 -15.91 -0.64 23.61
C LEU A 476 -16.69 0.38 24.43
N GLU A 477 -17.87 0.85 23.98
CA GLU A 477 -18.69 1.81 24.71
C GLU A 477 -18.96 1.38 26.16
N PRO A 478 -19.43 0.13 26.46
CA PRO A 478 -19.63 -0.30 27.85
C PRO A 478 -18.34 -0.28 28.68
N TYR A 479 -17.20 -0.53 28.03
CA TYR A 479 -15.90 -0.45 28.69
C TYR A 479 -15.54 0.99 29.05
N PHE A 480 -15.79 1.94 28.16
CA PHE A 480 -15.55 3.37 28.45
C PHE A 480 -16.51 3.92 29.47
N LEU A 481 -17.80 3.53 29.42
CA LEU A 481 -18.82 3.94 30.40
C LEU A 481 -18.52 3.41 31.81
N ALA A 482 -17.79 2.30 31.94
CA ALA A 482 -17.35 1.76 33.22
C ALA A 482 -16.12 2.47 33.81
N ILE A 483 -15.44 3.33 33.02
CA ILE A 483 -14.30 4.09 33.49
C ILE A 483 -14.80 5.32 34.25
N GLU A 484 -14.33 5.50 35.49
CA GLU A 484 -14.64 6.68 36.28
C GLU A 484 -14.19 7.97 35.57
N PRO A 485 -15.07 8.96 35.37
CA PRO A 485 -14.71 10.21 34.72
C PRO A 485 -13.49 10.86 35.38
N GLY A 486 -12.52 11.29 34.57
CA GLY A 486 -11.27 11.88 35.01
C GLY A 486 -10.21 10.88 35.52
N ARG A 487 -10.47 9.56 35.46
CA ARG A 487 -9.51 8.52 35.86
C ARG A 487 -8.24 8.57 35.01
N PHE A 488 -8.37 8.81 33.71
CA PHE A 488 -7.25 8.89 32.75
C PHE A 488 -7.15 10.29 32.16
N LYS A 489 -5.92 10.80 32.10
CA LYS A 489 -5.61 12.09 31.47
C LYS A 489 -5.65 11.99 29.94
N ILE A 490 -5.23 10.85 29.40
CA ILE A 490 -5.29 10.51 27.95
C ILE A 490 -5.75 9.07 27.82
N ILE A 491 -6.60 8.83 26.82
CA ILE A 491 -6.91 7.52 26.30
C ILE A 491 -6.39 7.47 24.86
N VAL A 492 -5.58 6.47 24.56
CA VAL A 492 -4.99 6.22 23.23
C VAL A 492 -5.69 5.00 22.63
N LEU A 493 -6.14 5.13 21.36
CA LEU A 493 -6.82 4.09 20.60
C LEU A 493 -6.02 3.66 19.37
#